data_1398e78adfeaa6499eb918606eb32843
#
_entry.id   1398e78adfeaa6499eb918606eb32843
#
_cell.length_a   1.000
_cell.length_b   1.000
_cell.length_c   1.000
_cell.angle_alpha   90.00
_cell.angle_beta   90.00
_cell.angle_gamma   90.00
#
_symmetry.space_group_name_H-M   'P 1'
#
loop_
_entity.id
_entity.type
_entity.pdbx_description
1 polymer ?
#
loop_
_entity_poly.entity_id
_entity_poly.type
_entity_poly.pdbx_seq_one_letter_code
_entity_poly.pdbx_strand_id
1 'polypeptide(L)'
;AQPCGIWTAGMPRGARRRIADEARRPFERALRSPWAATALLVATLYVWQVPALFDLAQRVPAVELAAHLGMAAAGLWFFALLLDPRDPPEGMRRGARLLCGIVVIVSNILLGSLMTLKEVVLYGATDPGAGFTPLTDETIGGYTIWVPSSMIMIVAIVLVFNGWNRAEERRWNARHTLMRQSNSAALEFPETAQELRLKVTRPNRDLGRTLAVAALSMFVVVMVTAITVVSLG
;
A
#
# COMPACT_ATOMS: atom_id res chain seq x y z
N ALA A 1 -4.01 -27.04 -17.32
CA ALA A 1 -3.29 -28.31 -17.43
C ALA A 1 -2.39 -28.45 -16.19
N GLN A 2 -2.65 -29.43 -15.31
CA GLN A 2 -1.88 -29.64 -14.09
C GLN A 2 -0.67 -30.54 -14.42
N PRO A 3 0.56 -30.03 -14.36
CA PRO A 3 1.75 -30.86 -14.65
C PRO A 3 1.99 -31.97 -13.63
N CYS A 4 1.40 -31.92 -12.44
CA CYS A 4 1.52 -32.95 -11.40
C CYS A 4 0.65 -34.19 -11.61
N GLY A 5 -0.26 -34.21 -12.58
CA GLY A 5 -1.20 -35.34 -12.78
C GLY A 5 -0.56 -36.64 -13.20
N ILE A 6 0.57 -36.59 -13.91
CA ILE A 6 1.25 -37.79 -14.45
C ILE A 6 2.05 -38.50 -13.35
N TRP A 7 2.72 -37.76 -12.47
CA TRP A 7 3.56 -38.31 -11.39
C TRP A 7 2.78 -38.91 -10.22
N THR A 8 1.52 -38.53 -10.07
CA THR A 8 0.67 -38.98 -8.97
C THR A 8 -0.33 -40.05 -9.37
N ALA A 9 -0.30 -40.53 -10.61
CA ALA A 9 -1.31 -41.48 -11.15
C ALA A 9 -1.38 -42.81 -10.41
N GLY A 10 -0.27 -43.28 -9.78
CA GLY A 10 -0.20 -44.53 -9.02
C GLY A 10 -0.41 -44.37 -7.50
N MET A 11 -0.64 -43.17 -6.98
CA MET A 11 -0.73 -42.97 -5.54
C MET A 11 -2.16 -43.10 -4.99
N PRO A 12 -2.34 -43.58 -3.74
CA PRO A 12 -3.63 -43.60 -3.06
C PRO A 12 -4.27 -42.19 -3.00
N ARG A 13 -5.59 -42.13 -3.14
CA ARG A 13 -6.33 -40.84 -3.17
C ARG A 13 -6.01 -39.90 -1.98
N GLY A 14 -5.72 -40.46 -0.80
CA GLY A 14 -5.33 -39.68 0.39
C GLY A 14 -3.94 -39.02 0.27
N ALA A 15 -2.96 -39.74 -0.29
CA ALA A 15 -1.62 -39.19 -0.50
C ALA A 15 -1.62 -38.10 -1.59
N ARG A 16 -2.38 -38.31 -2.66
CA ARG A 16 -2.55 -37.31 -3.74
C ARG A 16 -3.15 -35.99 -3.22
N ARG A 17 -4.15 -36.05 -2.32
CA ARG A 17 -4.74 -34.87 -1.68
C ARG A 17 -3.71 -34.17 -0.79
N ARG A 18 -2.95 -34.90 0.03
CA ARG A 18 -1.92 -34.29 0.90
C ARG A 18 -0.83 -33.57 0.08
N ILE A 19 -0.34 -34.15 -1.00
CA ILE A 19 0.65 -33.51 -1.88
C ILE A 19 0.06 -32.29 -2.58
N ALA A 20 -1.18 -32.35 -3.05
CA ALA A 20 -1.85 -31.21 -3.64
C ALA A 20 -2.11 -30.07 -2.62
N ASP A 21 -2.46 -30.42 -1.39
CA ASP A 21 -2.66 -29.44 -0.30
C ASP A 21 -1.33 -28.86 0.17
N GLU A 22 -0.28 -29.65 0.21
CA GLU A 22 1.08 -29.19 0.58
C GLU A 22 1.69 -28.30 -0.49
N ALA A 23 1.47 -28.57 -1.77
CA ALA A 23 1.88 -27.70 -2.88
C ALA A 23 1.08 -26.40 -2.96
N ARG A 24 -0.19 -26.40 -2.51
CA ARG A 24 -1.03 -25.20 -2.44
C ARG A 24 -0.65 -24.26 -1.27
N ARG A 25 -0.20 -24.81 -0.15
CA ARG A 25 0.13 -24.05 1.06
C ARG A 25 1.13 -22.90 0.84
N PRO A 26 2.24 -23.06 0.12
CA PRO A 26 3.17 -21.95 -0.12
C PRO A 26 2.55 -20.87 -1.02
N PHE A 27 1.77 -21.25 -2.03
CA PHE A 27 1.08 -20.33 -2.92
C PHE A 27 -0.02 -19.55 -2.19
N GLU A 28 -0.84 -20.21 -1.37
CA GLU A 28 -1.85 -19.55 -0.54
C GLU A 28 -1.22 -18.63 0.51
N ARG A 29 -0.07 -19.01 1.09
CA ARG A 29 0.69 -18.13 1.99
C ARG A 29 1.24 -16.91 1.26
N ALA A 30 1.75 -17.07 0.05
CA ALA A 30 2.23 -15.96 -0.77
C ALA A 30 1.08 -15.02 -1.15
N LEU A 31 -0.08 -15.56 -1.56
CA LEU A 31 -1.28 -14.78 -1.86
C LEU A 31 -1.82 -13.99 -0.65
N ARG A 32 -1.61 -14.50 0.56
CA ARG A 32 -2.00 -13.81 1.80
C ARG A 32 -0.87 -12.96 2.39
N SER A 33 0.31 -12.97 1.76
CA SER A 33 1.46 -12.20 2.23
C SER A 33 1.37 -10.75 1.77
N PRO A 34 1.29 -9.81 2.71
CA PRO A 34 1.28 -8.38 2.39
C PRO A 34 2.59 -7.92 1.75
N TRP A 35 3.69 -8.52 2.19
CA TRP A 35 5.01 -8.21 1.66
C TRP A 35 5.15 -8.63 0.20
N ALA A 36 4.58 -9.79 -0.16
CA ALA A 36 4.57 -10.27 -1.54
C ALA A 36 3.73 -9.33 -2.43
N ALA A 37 2.56 -8.91 -1.96
CA ALA A 37 1.73 -7.95 -2.69
C ALA A 37 2.41 -6.58 -2.83
N THR A 38 3.04 -6.10 -1.76
CA THR A 38 3.80 -4.83 -1.78
C THR A 38 4.98 -4.92 -2.75
N ALA A 39 5.77 -6.00 -2.67
CA ALA A 39 6.91 -6.21 -3.55
C ALA A 39 6.49 -6.32 -5.01
N LEU A 40 5.39 -7.03 -5.30
CA LEU A 40 4.89 -7.13 -6.66
C LEU A 40 4.39 -5.79 -7.18
N LEU A 41 3.64 -5.03 -6.39
CA LEU A 41 3.18 -3.69 -6.78
C LEU A 41 4.35 -2.75 -7.08
N VAL A 42 5.33 -2.69 -6.17
CA VAL A 42 6.54 -1.88 -6.38
C VAL A 42 7.31 -2.36 -7.60
N ALA A 43 7.52 -3.66 -7.74
CA ALA A 43 8.25 -4.22 -8.89
C ALA A 43 7.55 -3.89 -10.22
N THR A 44 6.22 -4.02 -10.29
CA THR A 44 5.49 -3.68 -11.52
C THR A 44 5.59 -2.20 -11.86
N LEU A 45 5.55 -1.31 -10.87
CA LEU A 45 5.72 0.12 -11.10
C LEU A 45 7.12 0.46 -11.66
N TYR A 46 8.17 -0.14 -11.10
CA TYR A 46 9.55 0.13 -11.54
C TYR A 46 9.93 -0.55 -12.87
N VAL A 47 9.48 -1.78 -13.08
CA VAL A 47 9.77 -2.53 -14.31
C VAL A 47 9.28 -1.79 -15.54
N TRP A 48 8.08 -1.22 -15.49
CA TRP A 48 7.52 -0.48 -16.63
C TRP A 48 8.12 0.92 -16.82
N GLN A 49 8.96 1.39 -15.90
CA GLN A 49 9.74 2.61 -16.07
C GLN A 49 11.12 2.36 -16.70
N VAL A 50 11.48 1.11 -16.95
CA VAL A 50 12.71 0.80 -17.71
C VAL A 50 12.52 1.25 -19.16
N PRO A 51 13.39 2.12 -19.73
CA PRO A 51 13.18 2.73 -21.05
C PRO A 51 12.90 1.71 -22.17
N ALA A 52 13.65 0.61 -22.19
CA ALA A 52 13.45 -0.43 -23.21
C ALA A 52 12.06 -1.09 -23.15
N LEU A 53 11.50 -1.29 -21.95
CA LEU A 53 10.17 -1.88 -21.76
C LEU A 53 9.07 -0.85 -22.02
N PHE A 54 9.28 0.38 -21.62
CA PHE A 54 8.37 1.48 -21.91
C PHE A 54 8.25 1.70 -23.43
N ASP A 55 9.37 1.83 -24.13
CA ASP A 55 9.38 1.99 -25.60
C ASP A 55 8.75 0.79 -26.33
N LEU A 56 8.96 -0.43 -25.81
CA LEU A 56 8.30 -1.63 -26.34
C LEU A 56 6.78 -1.56 -26.15
N ALA A 57 6.32 -1.15 -24.97
CA ALA A 57 4.89 -1.01 -24.68
C ALA A 57 4.24 0.04 -25.61
N GLN A 58 4.91 1.16 -25.86
CA GLN A 58 4.42 2.19 -26.78
C GLN A 58 4.31 1.69 -28.23
N ARG A 59 5.19 0.78 -28.64
CA ARG A 59 5.19 0.23 -30.02
C ARG A 59 4.24 -0.94 -30.21
N VAL A 60 3.93 -1.68 -29.16
CA VAL A 60 3.17 -2.93 -29.21
C VAL A 60 1.95 -2.85 -28.29
N PRO A 61 0.75 -2.56 -28.81
CA PRO A 61 -0.46 -2.36 -27.99
C PRO A 61 -0.80 -3.52 -27.06
N ALA A 62 -0.46 -4.75 -27.45
CA ALA A 62 -0.66 -5.92 -26.60
C ALA A 62 0.24 -5.91 -25.35
N VAL A 63 1.45 -5.38 -25.45
CA VAL A 63 2.39 -5.21 -24.33
C VAL A 63 1.91 -4.09 -23.41
N GLU A 64 1.46 -2.99 -23.98
CA GLU A 64 0.87 -1.87 -23.24
C GLU A 64 -0.35 -2.34 -22.43
N LEU A 65 -1.28 -3.06 -23.07
CA LEU A 65 -2.44 -3.63 -22.37
C LEU A 65 -2.02 -4.59 -21.25
N ALA A 66 -1.05 -5.46 -21.50
CA ALA A 66 -0.53 -6.39 -20.49
C ALA A 66 0.10 -5.65 -19.31
N ALA A 67 0.82 -4.55 -19.56
CA ALA A 67 1.40 -3.70 -18.54
C ALA A 67 0.32 -3.08 -17.65
N HIS A 68 -0.69 -2.47 -18.25
CA HIS A 68 -1.80 -1.84 -17.51
C HIS A 68 -2.61 -2.87 -16.70
N LEU A 69 -2.93 -4.02 -17.28
CA LEU A 69 -3.63 -5.09 -16.58
C LEU A 69 -2.80 -5.68 -15.44
N GLY A 70 -1.48 -5.84 -15.63
CA GLY A 70 -0.57 -6.30 -14.60
C GLY A 70 -0.47 -5.33 -13.43
N MET A 71 -0.32 -4.04 -13.69
CA MET A 71 -0.30 -3.00 -12.66
C MET A 71 -1.63 -2.91 -11.93
N ALA A 72 -2.76 -2.96 -12.66
CA ALA A 72 -4.09 -2.94 -12.06
C ALA A 72 -4.33 -4.16 -11.16
N ALA A 73 -3.95 -5.35 -11.61
CA ALA A 73 -4.08 -6.58 -10.83
C ALA A 73 -3.22 -6.56 -9.55
N ALA A 74 -1.98 -6.09 -9.66
CA ALA A 74 -1.08 -5.94 -8.52
C ALA A 74 -1.62 -4.91 -7.51
N GLY A 75 -2.14 -3.78 -7.99
CA GLY A 75 -2.78 -2.75 -7.18
C GLY A 75 -4.03 -3.27 -6.48
N LEU A 76 -4.95 -3.92 -7.19
CA LEU A 76 -6.15 -4.51 -6.61
C LEU A 76 -5.82 -5.54 -5.53
N TRP A 77 -4.85 -6.41 -5.79
CA TRP A 77 -4.41 -7.39 -4.80
C TRP A 77 -3.82 -6.72 -3.56
N PHE A 78 -2.95 -5.72 -3.73
CA PHE A 78 -2.36 -4.97 -2.63
C PHE A 78 -3.44 -4.27 -1.79
N PHE A 79 -4.37 -3.53 -2.42
CA PHE A 79 -5.44 -2.83 -1.70
C PHE A 79 -6.43 -3.78 -1.04
N ALA A 80 -6.72 -4.93 -1.65
CA ALA A 80 -7.55 -5.96 -1.04
C ALA A 80 -6.95 -6.49 0.28
N LEU A 81 -5.63 -6.66 0.36
CA LEU A 81 -4.95 -7.05 1.59
C LEU A 81 -4.80 -5.89 2.59
N LEU A 82 -4.52 -4.69 2.10
CA LEU A 82 -4.34 -3.49 2.93
C LEU A 82 -5.63 -3.14 3.67
N LEU A 83 -6.76 -3.18 2.97
CA LEU A 83 -8.07 -2.77 3.48
C LEU A 83 -8.90 -3.93 4.07
N ASP A 84 -8.36 -5.15 4.12
CA ASP A 84 -9.05 -6.31 4.69
C ASP A 84 -9.47 -6.03 6.15
N PRO A 85 -10.78 -6.05 6.49
CA PRO A 85 -11.25 -5.72 7.83
C PRO A 85 -10.94 -6.79 8.89
N ARG A 86 -10.50 -7.99 8.47
CA ARG A 86 -10.27 -9.13 9.37
C ARG A 86 -9.11 -8.88 10.32
N ASP A 87 -9.30 -9.33 11.57
CA ASP A 87 -8.26 -9.27 12.60
C ASP A 87 -7.29 -10.47 12.51
N PRO A 88 -6.05 -10.32 13.00
CA PRO A 88 -5.15 -11.45 13.17
C PRO A 88 -5.77 -12.55 14.06
N PRO A 89 -5.58 -13.85 13.78
CA PRO A 89 -4.65 -14.46 12.81
C PRO A 89 -5.21 -14.61 11.39
N GLU A 90 -6.49 -14.37 11.16
CA GLU A 90 -7.12 -14.53 9.82
C GLU A 90 -6.74 -13.40 8.87
N GLY A 91 -6.56 -12.19 9.41
CA GLY A 91 -6.11 -11.02 8.70
C GLY A 91 -4.66 -10.65 9.01
N MET A 92 -4.18 -9.65 8.30
CA MET A 92 -2.84 -9.10 8.45
C MET A 92 -2.69 -8.28 9.73
N ARG A 93 -1.51 -8.32 10.36
CA ARG A 93 -1.18 -7.43 11.49
C ARG A 93 -1.28 -5.96 11.06
N ARG A 94 -1.96 -5.14 11.85
CA ARG A 94 -2.24 -3.74 11.53
C ARG A 94 -0.98 -2.90 11.32
N GLY A 95 0.05 -3.11 12.14
CA GLY A 95 1.34 -2.44 11.96
C GLY A 95 2.01 -2.81 10.64
N ALA A 96 1.91 -4.07 10.19
CA ALA A 96 2.44 -4.50 8.90
C ALA A 96 1.69 -3.84 7.72
N ARG A 97 0.37 -3.61 7.83
CA ARG A 97 -0.41 -2.87 6.83
C ARG A 97 0.10 -1.44 6.68
N LEU A 98 0.27 -0.74 7.81
CA LEU A 98 0.80 0.62 7.80
C LEU A 98 2.20 0.69 7.19
N LEU A 99 3.06 -0.26 7.56
CA LEU A 99 4.43 -0.31 7.03
C LEU A 99 4.44 -0.59 5.53
N CYS A 100 3.63 -1.53 5.03
CA CYS A 100 3.47 -1.76 3.60
C CYS A 100 2.98 -0.52 2.86
N GLY A 101 2.00 0.21 3.43
CA GLY A 101 1.53 1.47 2.88
C GLY A 101 2.63 2.53 2.80
N ILE A 102 3.43 2.68 3.86
CA ILE A 102 4.57 3.61 3.88
C ILE A 102 5.62 3.22 2.83
N VAL A 103 5.94 1.94 2.70
CA VAL A 103 6.89 1.44 1.67
C VAL A 103 6.43 1.82 0.27
N VAL A 104 5.14 1.65 -0.04
CA VAL A 104 4.60 2.04 -1.35
C VAL A 104 4.65 3.56 -1.55
N ILE A 105 4.31 4.36 -0.55
CA ILE A 105 4.42 5.83 -0.64
C ILE A 105 5.85 6.26 -0.91
N VAL A 106 6.80 5.79 -0.12
CA VAL A 106 8.22 6.13 -0.28
C VAL A 106 8.72 5.70 -1.65
N SER A 107 8.35 4.50 -2.09
CA SER A 107 8.70 3.98 -3.42
C SER A 107 8.16 4.87 -4.54
N ASN A 108 6.89 5.29 -4.45
CA ASN A 108 6.29 6.19 -5.44
C ASN A 108 6.95 7.57 -5.46
N ILE A 109 7.26 8.13 -4.28
CA ILE A 109 7.96 9.41 -4.18
C ILE A 109 9.34 9.31 -4.84
N LEU A 110 10.09 8.24 -4.55
CA LEU A 110 11.42 8.04 -5.14
C LEU A 110 11.33 7.92 -6.66
N LEU A 111 10.41 7.11 -7.17
CA LEU A 111 10.23 6.93 -8.60
C LEU A 111 9.82 8.25 -9.29
N GLY A 112 8.82 8.92 -8.75
CA GLY A 112 8.33 10.19 -9.27
C GLY A 112 9.38 11.29 -9.21
N SER A 113 10.15 11.36 -8.12
CA SER A 113 11.25 12.32 -7.98
C SER A 113 12.32 12.08 -9.04
N LEU A 114 12.72 10.83 -9.28
CA LEU A 114 13.68 10.48 -10.32
C LEU A 114 13.19 10.92 -11.71
N MET A 115 11.89 10.73 -11.99
CA MET A 115 11.30 11.14 -13.26
C MET A 115 11.15 12.65 -13.40
N THR A 116 10.92 13.35 -12.30
CA THR A 116 10.71 14.81 -12.30
C THR A 116 12.00 15.61 -12.29
N LEU A 117 13.04 15.10 -11.59
CA LEU A 117 14.30 15.84 -11.38
C LEU A 117 15.35 15.54 -12.45
N LYS A 118 15.08 14.67 -13.41
CA LYS A 118 16.01 14.36 -14.49
C LYS A 118 16.09 15.51 -15.49
N GLU A 119 17.27 15.71 -16.04
CA GLU A 119 17.55 16.73 -17.07
C GLU A 119 17.63 16.12 -18.48
N VAL A 120 17.53 14.80 -18.59
CA VAL A 120 17.72 14.06 -19.85
C VAL A 120 16.44 13.31 -20.20
N VAL A 121 16.07 13.35 -21.47
CA VAL A 121 14.98 12.52 -22.02
C VAL A 121 15.37 11.05 -21.95
N LEU A 122 14.53 10.23 -21.35
CA LEU A 122 14.79 8.80 -21.15
C LEU A 122 14.11 7.92 -22.20
N TYR A 123 12.95 8.34 -22.70
CA TYR A 123 12.11 7.52 -23.57
C TYR A 123 12.20 7.96 -25.01
N GLY A 124 12.58 7.03 -25.90
CA GLY A 124 12.80 7.33 -27.31
C GLY A 124 11.51 7.34 -28.17
N ALA A 125 10.44 6.78 -27.65
CA ALA A 125 9.17 6.63 -28.37
C ALA A 125 8.16 7.75 -28.08
N THR A 126 8.54 8.75 -27.30
CA THR A 126 7.63 9.84 -26.91
C THR A 126 7.43 10.79 -28.07
N ASP A 127 6.24 10.76 -28.68
CA ASP A 127 5.76 11.86 -29.53
C ASP A 127 4.94 12.78 -28.61
N PRO A 128 5.50 13.92 -28.18
CA PRO A 128 4.81 14.83 -27.29
C PRO A 128 3.71 15.54 -28.10
N GLY A 129 2.54 14.94 -28.13
CA GLY A 129 1.35 15.63 -28.63
C GLY A 129 1.17 16.98 -27.93
N ALA A 130 0.46 17.90 -28.54
CA ALA A 130 0.07 19.19 -27.95
C ALA A 130 1.20 20.21 -27.67
N GLY A 131 2.35 20.12 -28.35
CA GLY A 131 3.38 21.17 -28.32
C GLY A 131 4.26 21.21 -27.07
N PHE A 132 4.26 20.16 -26.25
CA PHE A 132 5.21 20.00 -25.14
C PHE A 132 6.58 19.50 -25.65
N THR A 133 7.65 19.84 -24.92
CA THR A 133 8.94 19.19 -25.17
C THR A 133 8.91 17.77 -24.59
N PRO A 134 9.68 16.81 -25.16
CA PRO A 134 9.73 15.44 -24.60
C PRO A 134 10.10 15.41 -23.11
N LEU A 135 11.00 16.27 -22.67
CA LEU A 135 11.38 16.38 -21.27
C LEU A 135 10.22 16.85 -20.37
N THR A 136 9.45 17.83 -20.86
CA THR A 136 8.27 18.34 -20.14
C THR A 136 7.20 17.26 -20.01
N ASP A 137 6.95 16.50 -21.07
CA ASP A 137 5.99 15.40 -21.07
C ASP A 137 6.36 14.32 -20.04
N GLU A 138 7.62 13.89 -20.06
CA GLU A 138 8.13 12.92 -19.09
C GLU A 138 8.09 13.45 -17.66
N THR A 139 8.33 14.74 -17.45
CA THR A 139 8.22 15.40 -16.14
C THR A 139 6.78 15.41 -15.64
N ILE A 140 5.83 15.74 -16.50
CA ILE A 140 4.38 15.68 -16.20
C ILE A 140 3.99 14.23 -15.88
N GLY A 141 4.46 13.26 -16.64
CA GLY A 141 4.29 11.84 -16.36
C GLY A 141 4.80 11.46 -14.96
N GLY A 142 5.98 11.93 -14.58
CA GLY A 142 6.53 11.77 -13.23
C GLY A 142 5.58 12.27 -12.14
N TYR A 143 5.09 13.51 -12.27
CA TYR A 143 4.10 14.08 -11.32
C TYR A 143 2.82 13.26 -11.27
N THR A 144 2.34 12.79 -12.40
CA THR A 144 1.10 11.98 -12.49
C THR A 144 1.24 10.64 -11.77
N ILE A 145 2.43 10.06 -11.76
CA ILE A 145 2.68 8.79 -11.06
C ILE A 145 2.61 8.97 -9.55
N TRP A 146 3.32 9.95 -8.97
CA TRP A 146 3.50 9.99 -7.51
C TRP A 146 2.47 10.85 -6.76
N VAL A 147 1.96 11.93 -7.33
CA VAL A 147 1.05 12.83 -6.60
C VAL A 147 -0.31 12.19 -6.36
N PRO A 148 -1.08 11.73 -7.38
CA PRO A 148 -2.37 11.11 -7.15
C PRO A 148 -2.27 9.79 -6.37
N SER A 149 -1.26 8.97 -6.65
CA SER A 149 -1.08 7.70 -5.96
C SER A 149 -0.75 7.90 -4.48
N SER A 150 0.04 8.91 -4.14
CA SER A 150 0.33 9.26 -2.74
C SER A 150 -0.92 9.74 -2.02
N MET A 151 -1.77 10.52 -2.66
CA MET A 151 -3.06 10.95 -2.09
C MET A 151 -3.98 9.76 -1.79
N ILE A 152 -4.12 8.85 -2.74
CA ILE A 152 -4.91 7.61 -2.55
C ILE A 152 -4.34 6.77 -1.40
N MET A 153 -3.02 6.64 -1.33
CA MET A 153 -2.36 5.90 -0.26
C MET A 153 -2.55 6.54 1.12
N ILE A 154 -2.50 7.87 1.23
CA ILE A 154 -2.79 8.58 2.49
C ILE A 154 -4.23 8.27 2.94
N VAL A 155 -5.20 8.34 2.03
CA VAL A 155 -6.59 7.98 2.34
C VAL A 155 -6.69 6.54 2.81
N ALA A 156 -6.03 5.60 2.13
CA ALA A 156 -6.01 4.19 2.53
C ALA A 156 -5.39 3.99 3.93
N ILE A 157 -4.28 4.68 4.25
CA ILE A 157 -3.65 4.64 5.57
C ILE A 157 -4.59 5.18 6.65
N VAL A 158 -5.28 6.29 6.38
CA VAL A 158 -6.28 6.86 7.30
C VAL A 158 -7.43 5.88 7.55
N LEU A 159 -7.91 5.19 6.53
CA LEU A 159 -8.94 4.15 6.67
C LEU A 159 -8.46 2.98 7.54
N VAL A 160 -7.24 2.49 7.32
CA VAL A 160 -6.61 1.44 8.14
C VAL A 160 -6.47 1.89 9.58
N PHE A 161 -6.02 3.13 9.82
CA PHE A 161 -5.87 3.69 11.14
C PHE A 161 -7.21 3.85 11.88
N ASN A 162 -8.22 4.37 11.19
CA ASN A 162 -9.57 4.46 11.74
C ASN A 162 -10.15 3.07 12.07
N GLY A 163 -9.92 2.08 11.21
CA GLY A 163 -10.29 0.69 11.48
C GLY A 163 -9.59 0.14 12.73
N TRP A 164 -8.33 0.50 12.93
CA TRP A 164 -7.55 0.13 14.12
C TRP A 164 -8.14 0.76 15.39
N ASN A 165 -8.38 2.07 15.39
CA ASN A 165 -8.98 2.77 16.53
C ASN A 165 -10.32 2.17 16.94
N ARG A 166 -11.22 1.95 15.97
CA ARG A 166 -12.53 1.34 16.24
C ARG A 166 -12.43 -0.07 16.85
N ALA A 167 -11.44 -0.84 16.45
CA ALA A 167 -11.26 -2.18 17.00
C ALA A 167 -10.63 -2.13 18.40
N GLU A 168 -9.74 -1.16 18.67
CA GLU A 168 -9.19 -0.97 20.02
C GLU A 168 -10.27 -0.48 20.99
N GLU A 169 -11.14 0.44 20.57
CA GLU A 169 -12.32 0.85 21.33
C GLU A 169 -13.23 -0.32 21.66
N ARG A 170 -13.49 -1.21 20.70
CA ARG A 170 -14.29 -2.43 20.93
C ARG A 170 -13.64 -3.36 21.96
N ARG A 171 -12.34 -3.58 21.86
CA ARG A 171 -11.59 -4.42 22.81
C ARG A 171 -11.56 -3.81 24.20
N TRP A 172 -11.40 -2.50 24.29
CA TRP A 172 -11.47 -1.77 25.53
C TRP A 172 -12.85 -1.93 26.18
N ASN A 173 -13.91 -1.67 25.46
CA ASN A 173 -15.29 -1.79 25.96
C ASN A 173 -15.58 -3.23 26.43
N ALA A 174 -15.15 -4.25 25.69
CA ALA A 174 -15.31 -5.64 26.09
C ALA A 174 -14.58 -5.96 27.39
N ARG A 175 -13.34 -5.49 27.59
CA ARG A 175 -12.58 -5.68 28.84
C ARG A 175 -13.25 -4.97 30.01
N HIS A 176 -13.73 -3.76 29.82
CA HIS A 176 -14.45 -3.01 30.85
C HIS A 176 -15.75 -3.67 31.29
N THR A 177 -16.50 -4.21 30.36
CA THR A 177 -17.71 -4.96 30.68
C THR A 177 -17.39 -6.20 31.54
N LEU A 178 -16.34 -6.94 31.19
CA LEU A 178 -15.88 -8.10 31.95
C LEU A 178 -15.34 -7.70 33.35
N MET A 179 -14.62 -6.60 33.48
CA MET A 179 -14.11 -6.10 34.76
C MET A 179 -15.25 -5.62 35.67
N ARG A 180 -16.29 -4.96 35.14
CA ARG A 180 -17.51 -4.60 35.89
C ARG A 180 -18.24 -5.83 36.43
N GLN A 181 -18.30 -6.91 35.66
CA GLN A 181 -18.94 -8.15 36.08
C GLN A 181 -18.12 -8.90 37.15
N SER A 182 -16.79 -8.71 37.21
CA SER A 182 -15.92 -9.42 38.17
C SER A 182 -15.77 -8.74 39.53
N ASN A 183 -16.55 -7.71 39.82
CA ASN A 183 -16.60 -7.02 41.13
C ASN A 183 -15.23 -6.51 41.69
N SER A 184 -14.24 -6.35 40.85
CA SER A 184 -12.96 -5.73 41.24
C SER A 184 -13.10 -4.19 41.22
N ALA A 185 -13.92 -3.67 42.11
CA ALA A 185 -14.26 -2.26 42.22
C ALA A 185 -13.13 -1.34 42.72
N ALA A 186 -11.90 -1.80 42.76
CA ALA A 186 -10.78 -1.06 43.36
C ALA A 186 -9.94 -0.27 42.33
N LEU A 187 -10.25 -0.30 41.04
CA LEU A 187 -9.49 0.39 40.04
C LEU A 187 -10.25 1.61 39.55
N GLU A 188 -9.64 2.79 39.62
CA GLU A 188 -10.12 4.06 39.05
C GLU A 188 -10.23 4.02 37.51
N PHE A 189 -11.12 3.20 37.01
CA PHE A 189 -11.45 3.18 35.59
C PHE A 189 -12.65 4.08 35.31
N PRO A 190 -12.64 4.83 34.20
CA PRO A 190 -13.76 5.66 33.83
C PRO A 190 -15.02 4.80 33.68
N GLU A 191 -16.10 5.20 34.38
CA GLU A 191 -17.36 4.41 34.47
C GLU A 191 -18.16 4.44 33.18
N THR A 192 -17.93 5.44 32.32
CA THR A 192 -18.70 5.67 31.10
C THR A 192 -17.78 5.82 29.87
N ALA A 193 -18.33 5.47 28.69
CA ALA A 193 -17.66 5.70 27.41
C ALA A 193 -17.39 7.20 27.18
N GLN A 194 -18.15 8.09 27.81
CA GLN A 194 -17.96 9.53 27.74
C GLN A 194 -16.74 9.98 28.56
N GLU A 195 -16.54 9.46 29.76
CA GLU A 195 -15.34 9.72 30.57
C GLU A 195 -14.07 9.21 29.90
N LEU A 196 -14.15 8.02 29.31
CA LEU A 196 -13.04 7.48 28.53
C LEU A 196 -12.73 8.37 27.33
N ARG A 197 -13.73 8.83 26.60
CA ARG A 197 -13.54 9.78 25.50
C ARG A 197 -12.85 11.07 25.96
N LEU A 198 -13.25 11.62 27.09
CA LEU A 198 -12.61 12.80 27.65
C LEU A 198 -11.15 12.55 28.04
N LYS A 199 -10.85 11.39 28.64
CA LYS A 199 -9.50 10.99 29.05
C LYS A 199 -8.57 10.71 27.84
N VAL A 200 -9.12 10.13 26.76
CA VAL A 200 -8.36 9.74 25.54
C VAL A 200 -8.40 10.83 24.47
N THR A 201 -9.39 11.74 24.50
CA THR A 201 -9.53 12.80 23.47
C THR A 201 -8.35 13.74 23.44
N ARG A 202 -7.77 14.10 24.61
CA ARG A 202 -6.58 14.97 24.66
C ARG A 202 -5.35 14.32 24.02
N PRO A 203 -4.87 13.13 24.45
CA PRO A 203 -3.71 12.49 23.84
C PRO A 203 -3.93 12.16 22.36
N ASN A 204 -5.13 11.74 21.94
CA ASN A 204 -5.42 11.50 20.53
C ASN A 204 -5.44 12.78 19.70
N ARG A 205 -5.91 13.88 20.25
CA ARG A 205 -5.89 15.19 19.59
C ARG A 205 -4.45 15.71 19.42
N ASP A 206 -3.61 15.51 20.44
CA ASP A 206 -2.20 15.90 20.39
C ASP A 206 -1.42 15.04 19.43
N LEU A 207 -1.66 13.72 19.40
CA LEU A 207 -1.10 12.82 18.41
C LEU A 207 -1.58 13.19 16.99
N GLY A 208 -2.86 13.46 16.82
CA GLY A 208 -3.43 13.89 15.54
C GLY A 208 -2.83 15.22 15.04
N ARG A 209 -2.61 16.17 15.95
CA ARG A 209 -1.93 17.43 15.62
C ARG A 209 -0.46 17.21 15.24
N THR A 210 0.25 16.37 15.99
CA THR A 210 1.65 16.05 15.69
C THR A 210 1.78 15.40 14.33
N LEU A 211 0.91 14.44 13.99
CA LEU A 211 0.90 13.79 12.69
C LEU A 211 0.51 14.78 11.57
N ALA A 212 -0.45 15.66 11.80
CA ALA A 212 -0.84 16.69 10.83
C ALA A 212 0.29 17.69 10.58
N VAL A 213 0.97 18.13 11.64
CA VAL A 213 2.13 19.02 11.53
C VAL A 213 3.28 18.32 10.82
N ALA A 214 3.56 17.06 11.13
CA ALA A 214 4.59 16.28 10.43
C ALA A 214 4.28 16.11 8.95
N ALA A 215 3.04 15.80 8.60
CA ALA A 215 2.61 15.68 7.21
C ALA A 215 2.69 17.02 6.46
N LEU A 216 2.26 18.12 7.12
CA LEU A 216 2.35 19.45 6.55
C LEU A 216 3.80 19.90 6.36
N SER A 217 4.67 19.64 7.34
CA SER A 217 6.10 19.99 7.23
C SER A 217 6.77 19.21 6.12
N MET A 218 6.47 17.93 5.97
CA MET A 218 6.97 17.11 4.87
C MET A 218 6.49 17.64 3.50
N PHE A 219 5.22 18.02 3.41
CA PHE A 219 4.67 18.64 2.20
C PHE A 219 5.38 19.97 1.87
N VAL A 220 5.59 20.84 2.86
CA VAL A 220 6.29 22.11 2.69
C VAL A 220 7.73 21.89 2.23
N VAL A 221 8.45 20.94 2.84
CA VAL A 221 9.82 20.60 2.42
C VAL A 221 9.85 20.14 0.96
N VAL A 222 8.95 19.25 0.56
CA VAL A 222 8.86 18.77 -0.84
C VAL A 222 8.56 19.95 -1.78
N MET A 223 7.60 20.81 -1.43
CA MET A 223 7.24 21.99 -2.24
C MET A 223 8.40 22.97 -2.36
N VAL A 224 9.07 23.28 -1.25
CA VAL A 224 10.23 24.19 -1.27
C VAL A 224 11.36 23.60 -2.12
N THR A 225 11.64 22.32 -1.95
CA THR A 225 12.65 21.64 -2.78
C THR A 225 12.30 21.69 -4.27
N ALA A 226 11.04 21.39 -4.60
CA ALA A 226 10.58 21.44 -6.00
C ALA A 226 10.68 22.86 -6.58
N ILE A 227 10.23 23.89 -5.83
CA ILE A 227 10.33 25.29 -6.26
C ILE A 227 11.79 25.71 -6.42
N THR A 228 12.66 25.32 -5.47
CA THR A 228 14.10 25.68 -5.52
C THR A 228 14.77 25.06 -6.74
N VAL A 229 14.49 23.79 -7.03
CA VAL A 229 15.04 23.11 -8.20
C VAL A 229 14.57 23.77 -9.50
N VAL A 230 13.27 24.09 -9.60
CA VAL A 230 12.70 24.76 -10.78
C VAL A 230 13.21 26.19 -10.96
N SER A 231 13.52 26.92 -9.87
CA SER A 231 13.98 28.32 -9.93
C SER A 231 15.49 28.48 -10.14
N LEU A 232 16.27 27.45 -9.88
CA LEU A 232 17.74 27.47 -10.01
C LEU A 232 18.26 26.75 -11.26
N GLY A 233 17.39 26.00 -11.98
CA GLY A 233 17.68 25.37 -13.27
C GLY A 233 17.07 26.13 -14.41
#